data_e503d9841bf8065a09617a0935180ce4
#
_entry.id   e503d9841bf8065a09617a0935180ce4
#
_cell.length_a   1.000
_cell.length_b   1.000
_cell.length_c   1.000
_cell.angle_alpha   90.00
_cell.angle_beta   90.00
_cell.angle_gamma   90.00
#
_symmetry.space_group_name_H-M   'P 1'
#
loop_
_entity.id
_entity.type
_entity.pdbx_description
1 polymer ?
#
loop_
_entity_poly.entity_id
_entity_poly.type
_entity_poly.pdbx_seq_one_letter_code
_entity_poly.pdbx_strand_id
1 'polypeptide(L)'
;MILAGAGSGKTRVITTKIAYLINQKGIEPYQILAVTFTKKAAKEMQDRAVAMESRSSGAMIRTFHSFGAWFLRKFYQEAGVDQSFTVYDDDDMVTLLNKAVPSLNKQQASAVAHNIALAKDYCLTPDDPDLSQISAKSEFREAYKAYETRLRQTGNVDFGDLIML
;
A
#
# COMPACT_ATOMS: atom_id res chain seq x y z
N MET A 1 -20.67 10.32 -3.20
CA MET A 1 -19.74 10.42 -2.06
C MET A 1 -20.58 10.51 -0.77
N ILE A 2 -20.20 9.81 0.30
CA ILE A 2 -20.84 9.86 1.62
C ILE A 2 -19.84 10.39 2.61
N LEU A 3 -20.13 11.52 3.27
CA LEU A 3 -19.31 12.10 4.34
C LEU A 3 -19.86 11.64 5.69
N ALA A 4 -18.98 11.11 6.55
CA ALA A 4 -19.38 10.56 7.83
C ALA A 4 -18.26 10.67 8.86
N GLY A 5 -18.56 11.20 10.05
CA GLY A 5 -17.63 11.31 11.19
C GLY A 5 -17.30 9.98 11.87
N ALA A 6 -16.42 9.99 12.86
CA ALA A 6 -16.14 8.81 13.68
C ALA A 6 -17.42 8.35 14.41
N GLY A 7 -17.65 7.04 14.51
CA GLY A 7 -18.82 6.46 15.17
C GLY A 7 -20.15 6.59 14.41
N SER A 8 -20.19 7.23 13.25
CA SER A 8 -21.41 7.49 12.48
C SER A 8 -21.98 6.28 11.70
N GLY A 9 -21.44 5.08 11.89
CA GLY A 9 -21.92 3.88 11.22
C GLY A 9 -21.41 3.68 9.78
N LYS A 10 -20.29 4.32 9.39
CA LYS A 10 -19.70 4.18 8.04
C LYS A 10 -19.59 2.74 7.56
N THR A 11 -19.08 1.86 8.40
CA THR A 11 -18.93 0.43 8.04
C THR A 11 -20.27 -0.22 7.75
N ARG A 12 -21.33 0.13 8.52
CA ARG A 12 -22.68 -0.37 8.25
C ARG A 12 -23.20 0.11 6.90
N VAL A 13 -22.99 1.36 6.55
CA VAL A 13 -23.38 1.90 5.24
C VAL A 13 -22.68 1.16 4.11
N ILE A 14 -21.38 0.90 4.24
CA ILE A 14 -20.60 0.18 3.21
C ILE A 14 -21.09 -1.26 3.07
N THR A 15 -21.27 -1.99 4.16
CA THR A 15 -21.73 -3.39 4.11
C THR A 15 -23.17 -3.51 3.58
N THR A 16 -24.07 -2.58 3.95
CA THR A 16 -25.41 -2.51 3.37
C THR A 16 -25.35 -2.19 1.87
N LYS A 17 -24.42 -1.31 1.45
CA LYS A 17 -24.26 -0.99 0.03
C LYS A 17 -23.77 -2.19 -0.78
N ILE A 18 -22.85 -2.99 -0.24
CA ILE A 18 -22.40 -4.24 -0.88
C ILE A 18 -23.57 -5.19 -1.08
N ALA A 19 -24.32 -5.47 -0.01
CA ALA A 19 -25.50 -6.33 -0.09
C ALA A 19 -26.55 -5.81 -1.09
N TYR A 20 -26.80 -4.51 -1.10
CA TYR A 20 -27.70 -3.87 -2.05
C TYR A 20 -27.26 -4.02 -3.51
N LEU A 21 -25.96 -3.83 -3.79
CA LEU A 21 -25.40 -3.96 -5.13
C LEU A 21 -25.59 -5.39 -5.67
N ILE A 22 -25.36 -6.39 -4.83
CA ILE A 22 -25.51 -7.79 -5.19
C ILE A 22 -26.99 -8.16 -5.37
N ASN A 23 -27.83 -7.84 -4.37
CA ASN A 23 -29.23 -8.29 -4.35
C ASN A 23 -30.14 -7.50 -5.28
N GLN A 24 -30.01 -6.18 -5.32
CA GLN A 24 -30.95 -5.30 -5.99
C GLN A 24 -30.44 -4.84 -7.35
N LYS A 25 -29.14 -4.76 -7.55
CA LYS A 25 -28.52 -4.32 -8.81
C LYS A 25 -27.95 -5.44 -9.64
N GLY A 26 -27.93 -6.68 -9.11
CA GLY A 26 -27.40 -7.84 -9.82
C GLY A 26 -25.90 -7.76 -10.14
N ILE A 27 -25.15 -6.95 -9.37
CA ILE A 27 -23.69 -6.84 -9.54
C ILE A 27 -23.06 -8.12 -9.02
N GLU A 28 -22.22 -8.72 -9.83
CA GLU A 28 -21.48 -9.92 -9.42
C GLU A 28 -20.49 -9.59 -8.30
N PRO A 29 -20.42 -10.41 -7.24
CA PRO A 29 -19.57 -10.12 -6.08
C PRO A 29 -18.11 -9.83 -6.44
N TYR A 30 -17.51 -10.55 -7.38
CA TYR A 30 -16.12 -10.35 -7.81
C TYR A 30 -15.85 -8.99 -8.48
N GLN A 31 -16.90 -8.25 -8.86
CA GLN A 31 -16.81 -6.89 -9.40
C GLN A 31 -16.79 -5.82 -8.30
N ILE A 32 -16.92 -6.22 -7.03
CA ILE A 32 -16.98 -5.31 -5.88
C ILE A 32 -15.64 -5.35 -5.15
N LEU A 33 -15.00 -4.20 -5.06
CA LEU A 33 -13.83 -3.95 -4.23
C LEU A 33 -14.22 -3.02 -3.08
N ALA A 34 -13.92 -3.45 -1.85
CA ALA A 34 -14.01 -2.61 -0.65
C ALA A 34 -12.68 -2.64 0.09
N VAL A 35 -12.13 -1.46 0.38
CA VAL A 35 -10.83 -1.34 1.04
C VAL A 35 -10.93 -0.61 2.37
N THR A 36 -10.07 -0.97 3.30
CA THR A 36 -9.97 -0.38 4.63
C THR A 36 -8.51 -0.36 5.11
N PHE A 37 -8.24 0.26 6.26
CA PHE A 37 -6.87 0.43 6.74
C PHE A 37 -6.33 -0.79 7.51
N THR A 38 -7.17 -1.51 8.26
CA THR A 38 -6.69 -2.60 9.13
C THR A 38 -7.27 -3.96 8.75
N LYS A 39 -6.49 -5.01 8.98
CA LYS A 39 -6.93 -6.40 8.78
C LYS A 39 -8.17 -6.73 9.62
N LYS A 40 -8.25 -6.21 10.86
CA LYS A 40 -9.41 -6.38 11.74
C LYS A 40 -10.67 -5.76 11.13
N ALA A 41 -10.57 -4.51 10.62
CA ALA A 41 -11.70 -3.84 9.98
C ALA A 41 -12.11 -4.53 8.67
N ALA A 42 -11.17 -5.03 7.88
CA ALA A 42 -11.46 -5.79 6.67
C ALA A 42 -12.25 -7.08 6.99
N LYS A 43 -11.79 -7.84 8.01
CA LYS A 43 -12.48 -9.04 8.46
C LYS A 43 -13.89 -8.73 8.99
N GLU A 44 -14.03 -7.73 9.85
CA GLU A 44 -15.33 -7.31 10.39
C GLU A 44 -16.29 -6.85 9.27
N MET A 45 -15.80 -6.13 8.28
CA MET A 45 -16.58 -5.72 7.11
C MET A 45 -17.03 -6.93 6.29
N GLN A 46 -16.14 -7.90 6.07
CA GLN A 46 -16.46 -9.16 5.37
C GLN A 46 -17.54 -9.94 6.12
N ASP A 47 -17.36 -10.18 7.42
CA ASP A 47 -18.29 -10.94 8.23
C ASP A 47 -19.69 -10.29 8.23
N ARG A 48 -19.77 -8.97 8.35
CA ARG A 48 -21.04 -8.21 8.29
C ARG A 48 -21.68 -8.24 6.90
N ALA A 49 -20.89 -8.11 5.83
CA ALA A 49 -21.43 -8.18 4.48
C ALA A 49 -22.02 -9.56 4.17
N VAL A 50 -21.31 -10.63 4.56
CA VAL A 50 -21.76 -12.02 4.39
C VAL A 50 -23.00 -12.31 5.23
N ALA A 51 -23.10 -11.78 6.45
CA ALA A 51 -24.31 -11.91 7.28
C ALA A 51 -25.56 -11.23 6.67
N MET A 52 -25.39 -10.19 5.86
CA MET A 52 -26.48 -9.51 5.15
C MET A 52 -26.81 -10.19 3.81
N GLU A 53 -25.79 -10.66 3.10
CA GLU A 53 -25.89 -11.31 1.79
C GLU A 53 -24.76 -12.31 1.65
N SER A 54 -25.05 -13.59 1.66
CA SER A 54 -24.06 -14.68 1.67
C SER A 54 -23.13 -14.66 0.45
N ARG A 55 -23.62 -14.22 -0.71
CA ARG A 55 -22.81 -14.06 -1.93
C ARG A 55 -21.71 -13.01 -1.80
N SER A 56 -21.80 -12.12 -0.78
CA SER A 56 -20.74 -11.14 -0.48
C SER A 56 -19.40 -11.80 -0.14
N SER A 57 -19.38 -13.11 0.14
CA SER A 57 -18.12 -13.89 0.30
C SER A 57 -17.23 -13.82 -0.94
N GLY A 58 -17.78 -13.62 -2.13
CA GLY A 58 -17.06 -13.44 -3.38
C GLY A 58 -16.57 -12.02 -3.64
N ALA A 59 -16.96 -11.03 -2.81
CA ALA A 59 -16.47 -9.66 -2.95
C ALA A 59 -15.04 -9.53 -2.41
N MET A 60 -14.24 -8.67 -3.05
CA MET A 60 -12.88 -8.40 -2.62
C MET A 60 -12.90 -7.35 -1.51
N ILE A 61 -12.83 -7.79 -0.25
CA ILE A 61 -12.78 -6.92 0.93
C ILE A 61 -11.40 -7.08 1.58
N ARG A 62 -10.55 -6.04 1.50
CA ARG A 62 -9.14 -6.10 1.88
C ARG A 62 -8.66 -4.79 2.50
N THR A 63 -7.43 -4.82 3.06
CA THR A 63 -6.70 -3.57 3.35
C THR A 63 -6.11 -3.00 2.06
N PHE A 64 -5.82 -1.68 2.04
CA PHE A 64 -5.13 -1.05 0.91
C PHE A 64 -3.84 -1.78 0.55
N HIS A 65 -2.97 -2.04 1.53
CA HIS A 65 -1.70 -2.76 1.31
C HIS A 65 -1.91 -4.20 0.80
N SER A 66 -2.90 -4.93 1.33
CA SER A 66 -3.16 -6.30 0.84
C SER A 66 -3.77 -6.32 -0.55
N PHE A 67 -4.52 -5.28 -0.92
CA PHE A 67 -4.98 -5.08 -2.28
C PHE A 67 -3.81 -4.73 -3.21
N GLY A 68 -2.96 -3.76 -2.83
CA GLY A 68 -1.76 -3.38 -3.59
C GLY A 68 -0.84 -4.59 -3.86
N ALA A 69 -0.53 -5.37 -2.82
CA ALA A 69 0.29 -6.58 -2.98
C ALA A 69 -0.34 -7.61 -3.93
N TRP A 70 -1.66 -7.80 -3.88
CA TRP A 70 -2.37 -8.67 -4.81
C TRP A 70 -2.34 -8.11 -6.23
N PHE A 71 -2.56 -6.80 -6.37
CA PHE A 71 -2.57 -6.12 -7.67
C PHE A 71 -1.20 -6.18 -8.35
N LEU A 72 -0.13 -5.84 -7.62
CA LEU A 72 1.24 -5.89 -8.13
C LEU A 72 1.66 -7.33 -8.52
N ARG A 73 1.22 -8.36 -7.76
CA ARG A 73 1.49 -9.76 -8.16
C ARG A 73 0.73 -10.17 -9.42
N LYS A 74 -0.43 -9.59 -9.67
CA LYS A 74 -1.20 -9.85 -10.89
C LYS A 74 -0.63 -9.14 -12.11
N PHE A 75 -0.08 -7.94 -11.92
CA PHE A 75 0.47 -7.07 -12.96
C PHE A 75 1.98 -6.83 -12.76
N TYR A 76 2.70 -7.86 -12.33
CA TYR A 76 4.09 -7.77 -11.93
C TYR A 76 5.02 -7.32 -13.08
N GLN A 77 4.71 -7.71 -14.32
CA GLN A 77 5.50 -7.32 -15.50
C GLN A 77 5.37 -5.83 -15.78
N GLU A 78 4.15 -5.31 -15.73
CA GLU A 78 3.86 -3.89 -15.94
C GLU A 78 4.45 -3.02 -14.84
N ALA A 79 4.43 -3.51 -13.60
CA ALA A 79 5.04 -2.84 -12.45
C ALA A 79 6.57 -2.97 -12.39
N GLY A 80 7.17 -3.84 -13.20
CA GLY A 80 8.62 -4.06 -13.20
C GLY A 80 9.16 -4.69 -11.91
N VAL A 81 8.36 -5.55 -11.27
CA VAL A 81 8.71 -6.27 -10.03
C VAL A 81 8.69 -7.78 -10.23
N ASP A 82 9.28 -8.55 -9.32
CA ASP A 82 9.16 -10.01 -9.35
C ASP A 82 7.78 -10.44 -8.87
N GLN A 83 7.18 -11.46 -9.49
CA GLN A 83 5.88 -11.98 -9.06
C GLN A 83 5.90 -12.52 -7.63
N SER A 84 7.05 -13.04 -7.20
CA SER A 84 7.29 -13.59 -5.87
C SER A 84 7.88 -12.59 -4.87
N PHE A 85 7.80 -11.28 -5.15
CA PHE A 85 8.40 -10.25 -4.32
C PHE A 85 8.04 -10.39 -2.83
N THR A 86 9.01 -10.05 -1.98
CA THR A 86 8.82 -9.80 -0.56
C THR A 86 8.53 -8.32 -0.32
N VAL A 87 7.67 -8.01 0.63
CA VAL A 87 7.41 -6.64 1.07
C VAL A 87 8.33 -6.33 2.24
N TYR A 88 9.24 -5.38 2.05
CA TYR A 88 10.18 -4.92 3.05
C TYR A 88 9.49 -4.04 4.09
N ASP A 89 9.79 -4.29 5.35
CA ASP A 89 9.41 -3.44 6.47
C ASP A 89 10.49 -2.36 6.75
N ASP A 90 10.28 -1.56 7.79
CA ASP A 90 11.18 -0.46 8.15
C ASP A 90 12.60 -0.94 8.49
N ASP A 91 12.75 -2.09 9.14
CA ASP A 91 14.04 -2.67 9.49
C ASP A 91 14.76 -3.22 8.24
N ASP A 92 14.02 -3.83 7.33
CA ASP A 92 14.51 -4.27 6.03
C ASP A 92 14.99 -3.08 5.19
N MET A 93 14.23 -1.97 5.18
CA MET A 93 14.59 -0.73 4.48
C MET A 93 15.92 -0.16 5.01
N VAL A 94 16.09 -0.07 6.34
CA VAL A 94 17.34 0.39 6.97
C VAL A 94 18.49 -0.52 6.61
N THR A 95 18.28 -1.84 6.64
CA THR A 95 19.30 -2.83 6.28
C THR A 95 19.72 -2.68 4.81
N LEU A 96 18.74 -2.48 3.91
CA LEU A 96 19.00 -2.28 2.49
C LEU A 96 19.77 -0.97 2.23
N LEU A 97 19.37 0.12 2.91
CA LEU A 97 20.04 1.41 2.84
C LEU A 97 21.50 1.33 3.27
N ASN A 98 21.81 0.67 4.38
CA ASN A 98 23.20 0.47 4.81
C ASN A 98 24.05 -0.30 3.78
N LYS A 99 23.42 -1.21 3.00
CA LYS A 99 24.10 -1.91 1.91
C LYS A 99 24.24 -1.04 0.65
N ALA A 100 23.26 -0.18 0.36
CA ALA A 100 23.26 0.69 -0.81
C ALA A 100 24.15 1.92 -0.61
N VAL A 101 24.24 2.45 0.61
CA VAL A 101 25.01 3.64 0.99
C VAL A 101 25.80 3.35 2.26
N PRO A 102 26.96 2.67 2.16
CA PRO A 102 27.76 2.22 3.32
C PRO A 102 28.30 3.35 4.21
N SER A 103 28.30 4.59 3.72
CA SER A 103 28.72 5.78 4.49
C SER A 103 27.72 6.20 5.57
N LEU A 104 26.46 5.71 5.51
CA LEU A 104 25.45 6.02 6.52
C LEU A 104 25.64 5.14 7.75
N ASN A 105 25.65 5.76 8.93
CA ASN A 105 25.49 5.00 10.17
C ASN A 105 24.00 4.60 10.34
N LYS A 106 23.72 3.68 11.30
CA LYS A 106 22.36 3.15 11.51
C LYS A 106 21.32 4.23 11.77
N GLN A 107 21.65 5.26 12.52
CA GLN A 107 20.74 6.35 12.83
C GLN A 107 20.42 7.20 11.60
N GLN A 108 21.45 7.48 10.79
CA GLN A 108 21.27 8.20 9.52
C GLN A 108 20.46 7.39 8.53
N ALA A 109 20.73 6.08 8.40
CA ALA A 109 19.94 5.19 7.54
C ALA A 109 18.47 5.12 7.96
N SER A 110 18.17 5.08 9.27
CA SER A 110 16.79 5.12 9.77
C SER A 110 16.10 6.44 9.42
N ALA A 111 16.77 7.58 9.56
CA ALA A 111 16.21 8.88 9.18
C ALA A 111 15.96 8.97 7.66
N VAL A 112 16.87 8.44 6.84
CA VAL A 112 16.71 8.39 5.38
C VAL A 112 15.55 7.46 5.01
N ALA A 113 15.44 6.27 5.62
CA ALA A 113 14.33 5.34 5.40
C ALA A 113 12.97 5.99 5.70
N HIS A 114 12.86 6.69 6.83
CA HIS A 114 11.66 7.43 7.18
C HIS A 114 11.29 8.48 6.12
N ASN A 115 12.26 9.25 5.64
CA ASN A 115 12.02 10.25 4.61
C ASN A 115 11.67 9.62 3.25
N ILE A 116 12.22 8.44 2.91
CA ILE A 116 11.83 7.68 1.72
C ILE A 116 10.38 7.23 1.82
N ALA A 117 9.98 6.64 2.97
CA ALA A 117 8.61 6.23 3.21
C ALA A 117 7.64 7.43 3.06
N LEU A 118 7.99 8.57 3.65
CA LEU A 118 7.21 9.80 3.53
C LEU A 118 7.13 10.30 2.07
N ALA A 119 8.24 10.25 1.32
CA ALA A 119 8.24 10.62 -0.10
C ALA A 119 7.30 9.72 -0.91
N LYS A 120 7.33 8.41 -0.66
CA LYS A 120 6.43 7.44 -1.31
C LYS A 120 4.96 7.66 -0.96
N ASP A 121 4.64 8.06 0.27
CA ASP A 121 3.27 8.43 0.68
C ASP A 121 2.71 9.60 -0.15
N TYR A 122 3.58 10.49 -0.63
CA TYR A 122 3.24 11.57 -1.57
C TYR A 122 3.45 11.19 -3.04
N CYS A 123 3.71 9.93 -3.35
CA CYS A 123 4.04 9.43 -4.70
C CYS A 123 5.23 10.15 -5.35
N LEU A 124 6.20 10.61 -4.57
CA LEU A 124 7.40 11.29 -5.05
C LEU A 124 8.52 10.30 -5.33
N THR A 125 9.02 10.31 -6.56
CA THR A 125 10.21 9.56 -6.98
C THR A 125 11.51 10.30 -6.64
N PRO A 126 12.68 9.65 -6.69
CA PRO A 126 13.95 10.34 -6.52
C PRO A 126 14.20 11.49 -7.51
N ASP A 127 13.58 11.46 -8.68
CA ASP A 127 13.78 12.47 -9.73
C ASP A 127 12.76 13.60 -9.66
N ASP A 128 11.77 13.48 -8.79
CA ASP A 128 10.72 14.49 -8.64
C ASP A 128 11.28 15.80 -8.09
N PRO A 129 10.94 16.96 -8.68
CA PRO A 129 11.35 18.27 -8.16
C PRO A 129 10.78 18.55 -6.76
N ASP A 130 9.56 18.07 -6.48
CA ASP A 130 8.88 18.27 -5.20
C ASP A 130 9.47 17.44 -4.05
N LEU A 131 10.41 16.54 -4.34
CA LEU A 131 11.16 15.81 -3.30
C LEU A 131 11.88 16.75 -2.33
N SER A 132 12.21 17.98 -2.77
CA SER A 132 12.79 19.03 -1.93
C SER A 132 11.90 19.44 -0.76
N GLN A 133 10.59 19.21 -0.81
CA GLN A 133 9.64 19.43 0.29
C GLN A 133 9.84 18.42 1.43
N ILE A 134 10.33 17.22 1.12
CA ILE A 134 10.68 16.19 2.13
C ILE A 134 12.10 16.47 2.65
N SER A 135 13.06 16.69 1.75
CA SER A 135 14.43 17.05 2.09
C SER A 135 15.10 17.79 0.95
N ALA A 136 15.61 18.99 1.24
CA ALA A 136 16.35 19.80 0.29
C ALA A 136 17.81 19.34 0.10
N LYS A 137 18.27 18.32 0.84
CA LYS A 137 19.65 17.82 0.78
C LYS A 137 19.85 16.94 -0.47
N SER A 138 20.88 17.23 -1.26
CA SER A 138 21.26 16.43 -2.43
C SER A 138 21.58 14.98 -2.04
N GLU A 139 22.21 14.78 -0.87
CA GLU A 139 22.59 13.47 -0.34
C GLU A 139 21.37 12.59 -0.07
N PHE A 140 20.24 13.18 0.29
CA PHE A 140 18.97 12.42 0.44
C PHE A 140 18.49 11.89 -0.90
N ARG A 141 18.49 12.72 -1.94
CA ARG A 141 18.11 12.32 -3.30
C ARG A 141 18.98 11.18 -3.83
N GLU A 142 20.30 11.29 -3.63
CA GLU A 142 21.26 10.25 -4.03
C GLU A 142 21.04 8.95 -3.26
N ALA A 143 20.81 9.03 -1.95
CA ALA A 143 20.53 7.87 -1.11
C ALA A 143 19.21 7.20 -1.51
N TYR A 144 18.16 7.97 -1.84
CA TYR A 144 16.89 7.44 -2.31
C TYR A 144 17.07 6.73 -3.66
N LYS A 145 17.82 7.30 -4.63
CA LYS A 145 18.15 6.64 -5.90
C LYS A 145 18.89 5.33 -5.70
N ALA A 146 19.89 5.33 -4.83
CA ALA A 146 20.66 4.12 -4.52
C ALA A 146 19.80 3.04 -3.87
N TYR A 147 18.91 3.44 -2.95
CA TYR A 147 17.92 2.56 -2.33
C TYR A 147 16.98 1.92 -3.36
N GLU A 148 16.34 2.72 -4.22
CA GLU A 148 15.42 2.23 -5.26
C GLU A 148 16.12 1.27 -6.21
N THR A 149 17.31 1.65 -6.68
CA THR A 149 18.11 0.79 -7.56
C THR A 149 18.37 -0.56 -6.90
N ARG A 150 18.75 -0.55 -5.63
CA ARG A 150 19.05 -1.78 -4.89
C ARG A 150 17.80 -2.60 -4.62
N LEU A 151 16.68 -1.96 -4.28
CA LEU A 151 15.41 -2.63 -4.04
C LEU A 151 14.92 -3.34 -5.31
N ARG A 152 14.95 -2.68 -6.47
CA ARG A 152 14.58 -3.29 -7.77
C ARG A 152 15.53 -4.41 -8.17
N GLN A 153 16.83 -4.31 -7.88
CA GLN A 153 17.79 -5.40 -8.12
C GLN A 153 17.48 -6.67 -7.33
N THR A 154 16.85 -6.54 -6.15
CA THR A 154 16.42 -7.69 -5.36
C THR A 154 15.05 -8.23 -5.80
N GLY A 155 14.35 -7.57 -6.72
CA GLY A 155 13.01 -7.91 -7.17
C GLY A 155 11.93 -7.69 -6.10
N ASN A 156 12.24 -6.95 -5.03
CA ASN A 156 11.34 -6.71 -3.90
C ASN A 156 10.69 -5.32 -3.93
N VAL A 157 9.73 -5.12 -3.05
CA VAL A 157 9.00 -3.86 -2.86
C VAL A 157 8.97 -3.51 -1.37
N ASP A 158 8.79 -2.24 -1.03
CA ASP A 158 8.47 -1.81 0.32
C ASP A 158 6.98 -1.46 0.47
N PHE A 159 6.55 -1.05 1.67
CA PHE A 159 5.16 -0.69 1.92
C PHE A 159 4.68 0.49 1.06
N GLY A 160 5.52 1.49 0.82
CA GLY A 160 5.19 2.63 -0.03
C GLY A 160 4.95 2.22 -1.48
N ASP A 161 5.72 1.28 -2.00
CA ASP A 161 5.57 0.73 -3.34
C ASP A 161 4.21 0.07 -3.58
N LEU A 162 3.60 -0.53 -2.54
CA LEU A 162 2.27 -1.17 -2.65
C LEU A 162 1.16 -0.19 -3.03
N ILE A 163 1.39 1.09 -2.87
CA ILE A 163 0.44 2.17 -3.17
C ILE A 163 0.92 3.01 -4.35
N MET A 164 2.25 3.20 -4.48
CA MET A 164 2.86 4.08 -5.47
C MET A 164 2.96 3.45 -6.87
N LEU A 165 3.24 2.13 -6.95
CA LEU A 165 3.35 1.37 -8.21
C LEU A 165 1.97 0.89 -8.69
#